data_af7558ff95852c848ab1c6e5d6a40585
#
_entry.id   af7558ff95852c848ab1c6e5d6a40585
#
_cell.length_a   1.000
_cell.length_b   1.000
_cell.length_c   1.000
_cell.angle_alpha   90.00
_cell.angle_beta   90.00
_cell.angle_gamma   90.00
#
_symmetry.space_group_name_H-M   'P 1'
#
loop_
_entity.id
_entity.type
_entity.pdbx_description
1 polymer ?
#
loop_
_entity_poly.entity_id
_entity_poly.type
_entity_poly.pdbx_seq_one_letter_code
_entity_poly.pdbx_strand_id
1 'polypeptide(L)'
;MMEGNYSEAVSLFEKRYDAVHSARSLYDLAGALEKAGRNDEAATAFREFETKALVETEHPNNANIELVRYYLERKSKPAEALAIARRESAIRQDSRTMASLAWAECLFKQTDKACKFELSAPSIDEAKK
;
A
#
# COMPACT_ATOMS: atom_id res chain seq x y z
N MET A 1 -17.53 7.35 10.84
CA MET A 1 -17.25 8.56 10.07
C MET A 1 -18.37 8.87 9.10
N MET A 2 -18.67 10.10 8.96
CA MET A 2 -19.76 10.54 8.12
C MET A 2 -19.42 10.45 6.65
N GLU A 3 -20.43 10.23 5.84
CA GLU A 3 -20.23 10.18 4.40
C GLU A 3 -19.68 11.48 3.86
N GLY A 4 -20.10 12.59 4.45
CA GLY A 4 -19.61 13.88 4.02
C GLY A 4 -18.11 14.00 4.16
N ASN A 5 -17.56 13.38 5.20
CA ASN A 5 -16.12 13.41 5.39
C ASN A 5 -15.40 12.68 4.29
N TYR A 6 -15.96 11.58 3.82
CA TYR A 6 -15.33 10.85 2.73
C TYR A 6 -15.38 11.63 1.44
N SER A 7 -16.48 12.33 1.19
CA SER A 7 -16.57 13.16 -0.01
C SER A 7 -15.52 14.26 0.00
N GLU A 8 -15.32 14.88 1.16
CA GLU A 8 -14.31 15.91 1.28
C GLU A 8 -12.92 15.33 1.09
N ALA A 9 -12.69 14.11 1.62
CA ALA A 9 -11.41 13.47 1.46
C ALA A 9 -11.14 13.19 -0.01
N VAL A 10 -12.14 12.72 -0.74
CA VAL A 10 -11.97 12.47 -2.17
C VAL A 10 -11.56 13.75 -2.88
N SER A 11 -12.25 14.85 -2.57
CA SER A 11 -11.95 16.12 -3.21
C SER A 11 -10.52 16.54 -2.95
N LEU A 12 -10.07 16.40 -1.70
CA LEU A 12 -8.71 16.76 -1.34
C LEU A 12 -7.68 15.89 -2.07
N PHE A 13 -7.94 14.59 -2.12
CA PHE A 13 -7.00 13.70 -2.78
C PHE A 13 -7.00 13.91 -4.29
N GLU A 14 -8.14 14.29 -4.87
CA GLU A 14 -8.17 14.63 -6.29
C GLU A 14 -7.27 15.83 -6.56
N LYS A 15 -7.36 16.84 -5.72
CA LYS A 15 -6.51 18.01 -5.90
C LYS A 15 -5.05 17.67 -5.76
N ARG A 16 -4.74 16.79 -4.81
CA ARG A 16 -3.36 16.39 -4.61
C ARG A 16 -2.84 15.63 -5.82
N TYR A 17 -3.65 14.73 -6.35
CA TYR A 17 -3.24 13.98 -7.52
C TYR A 17 -3.09 14.88 -8.73
N ASP A 18 -3.97 15.87 -8.87
CA ASP A 18 -3.86 16.82 -9.98
C ASP A 18 -2.55 17.61 -9.88
N ALA A 19 -2.14 17.93 -8.68
CA ALA A 19 -0.91 18.69 -8.48
C ALA A 19 0.31 17.82 -8.71
N VAL A 20 0.28 16.58 -8.24
CA VAL A 20 1.42 15.68 -8.35
C VAL A 20 0.88 14.31 -8.74
N HIS A 21 1.07 13.94 -9.98
CA HIS A 21 0.54 12.68 -10.51
C HIS A 21 1.40 11.50 -10.10
N SER A 22 1.56 11.28 -8.81
CA SER A 22 2.35 10.17 -8.32
C SER A 22 1.47 8.96 -8.07
N ALA A 23 2.08 7.79 -8.12
CA ALA A 23 1.34 6.57 -7.83
C ALA A 23 0.81 6.58 -6.41
N ARG A 24 1.59 7.11 -5.47
CA ARG A 24 1.17 7.17 -4.08
C ARG A 24 -0.09 8.03 -3.92
N SER A 25 -0.12 9.18 -4.57
CA SER A 25 -1.30 10.04 -4.51
C SER A 25 -2.51 9.35 -5.10
N LEU A 26 -2.30 8.58 -6.16
CA LEU A 26 -3.39 7.85 -6.77
C LEU A 26 -3.90 6.75 -5.87
N TYR A 27 -3.02 6.09 -5.15
CA TYR A 27 -3.43 5.07 -4.19
C TYR A 27 -4.31 5.66 -3.09
N ASP A 28 -3.91 6.83 -2.59
CA ASP A 28 -4.71 7.51 -1.57
C ASP A 28 -6.08 7.89 -2.10
N LEU A 29 -6.11 8.39 -3.32
CA LEU A 29 -7.37 8.76 -3.95
C LEU A 29 -8.27 7.53 -4.12
N ALA A 30 -7.70 6.43 -4.58
CA ALA A 30 -8.47 5.21 -4.78
C ALA A 30 -9.08 4.73 -3.47
N GLY A 31 -8.31 4.78 -2.39
CA GLY A 31 -8.82 4.39 -1.09
C GLY A 31 -9.96 5.28 -0.62
N ALA A 32 -9.85 6.58 -0.86
CA ALA A 32 -10.90 7.50 -0.47
C ALA A 32 -12.18 7.27 -1.29
N LEU A 33 -12.01 7.01 -2.57
CA LEU A 33 -13.15 6.71 -3.43
C LEU A 33 -13.89 5.47 -2.95
N GLU A 34 -13.13 4.46 -2.56
CA GLU A 34 -13.73 3.24 -2.06
C GLU A 34 -14.54 3.49 -0.80
N LYS A 35 -13.98 4.25 0.12
CA LYS A 35 -14.69 4.56 1.36
C LYS A 35 -15.89 5.43 1.15
N ALA A 36 -15.88 6.23 0.09
CA ALA A 36 -17.03 7.05 -0.24
C ALA A 36 -18.11 6.28 -0.97
N GLY A 37 -17.90 5.00 -1.24
CA GLY A 37 -18.87 4.19 -1.93
C GLY A 37 -18.82 4.28 -3.43
N ARG A 38 -17.83 4.99 -3.97
CA ARG A 38 -17.68 5.17 -5.42
C ARG A 38 -16.79 4.05 -5.95
N ASN A 39 -17.33 2.84 -5.93
CA ASN A 39 -16.53 1.64 -6.12
C ASN A 39 -16.00 1.47 -7.53
N ASP A 40 -16.77 1.87 -8.54
CA ASP A 40 -16.28 1.76 -9.92
C ASP A 40 -15.11 2.68 -10.17
N GLU A 41 -15.20 3.89 -9.63
CA GLU A 41 -14.11 4.85 -9.76
C GLU A 41 -12.89 4.40 -8.98
N ALA A 42 -13.13 3.82 -7.80
CA ALA A 42 -12.03 3.29 -7.01
C ALA A 42 -11.31 2.17 -7.74
N ALA A 43 -12.06 1.26 -8.37
CA ALA A 43 -11.45 0.16 -9.10
C ALA A 43 -10.59 0.66 -10.24
N THR A 44 -11.06 1.66 -10.96
CA THR A 44 -10.29 2.25 -12.04
C THR A 44 -9.02 2.90 -11.50
N ALA A 45 -9.14 3.63 -10.41
CA ALA A 45 -7.99 4.30 -9.82
C ALA A 45 -6.95 3.28 -9.32
N PHE A 46 -7.41 2.18 -8.73
CA PHE A 46 -6.47 1.16 -8.29
C PHE A 46 -5.74 0.51 -9.46
N ARG A 47 -6.43 0.29 -10.56
CA ARG A 47 -5.76 -0.28 -11.72
C ARG A 47 -4.72 0.68 -12.29
N GLU A 48 -5.05 1.96 -12.34
CA GLU A 48 -4.08 2.95 -12.79
C GLU A 48 -2.90 3.05 -11.82
N PHE A 49 -3.19 2.95 -10.53
CA PHE A 49 -2.15 2.93 -9.53
C PHE A 49 -1.18 1.79 -9.76
N GLU A 50 -1.71 0.61 -9.99
CA GLU A 50 -0.86 -0.56 -10.18
C GLU A 50 0.06 -0.37 -11.39
N THR A 51 -0.49 0.11 -12.48
CA THR A 51 0.29 0.33 -13.68
C THR A 51 1.42 1.33 -13.43
N LYS A 52 1.09 2.45 -12.78
CA LYS A 52 2.11 3.45 -12.50
C LYS A 52 3.16 2.94 -11.53
N ALA A 53 2.72 2.27 -10.49
CA ALA A 53 3.63 1.83 -9.45
C ALA A 53 4.62 0.80 -9.98
N LEU A 54 4.15 -0.08 -10.84
CA LEU A 54 5.03 -1.12 -11.38
C LEU A 54 6.15 -0.54 -12.24
N VAL A 55 5.90 0.58 -12.89
CA VAL A 55 6.92 1.23 -13.71
C VAL A 55 8.03 1.81 -12.83
N GLU A 56 7.71 2.16 -11.59
CA GLU A 56 8.63 2.89 -10.74
C GLU A 56 9.31 2.04 -9.68
N THR A 57 9.19 0.72 -9.76
CA THR A 57 9.64 -0.11 -8.65
C THR A 57 11.12 0.02 -8.33
N GLU A 58 11.93 0.38 -9.31
CA GLU A 58 13.37 0.48 -9.08
C GLU A 58 13.84 1.88 -8.81
N HIS A 59 12.93 2.84 -8.81
CA HIS A 59 13.31 4.22 -8.52
C HIS A 59 13.37 4.43 -7.02
N PRO A 60 14.26 5.31 -6.55
CA PRO A 60 14.27 5.65 -5.13
C PRO A 60 12.95 6.28 -4.68
N ASN A 61 12.34 7.03 -5.57
CA ASN A 61 11.05 7.66 -5.29
C ASN A 61 9.95 6.81 -5.93
N ASN A 62 9.46 5.87 -5.16
CA ASN A 62 8.51 4.89 -5.69
C ASN A 62 7.36 4.69 -4.72
N ALA A 63 6.40 3.87 -5.13
CA ALA A 63 5.25 3.53 -4.31
C ALA A 63 5.24 2.03 -3.97
N ASN A 64 6.42 1.48 -3.73
CA ASN A 64 6.52 0.04 -3.50
C ASN A 64 5.77 -0.38 -2.24
N ILE A 65 5.82 0.42 -1.18
CA ILE A 65 5.10 0.07 0.05
C ILE A 65 3.61 -0.01 -0.22
N GLU A 66 3.08 0.97 -0.94
CA GLU A 66 1.66 0.98 -1.28
C GLU A 66 1.31 -0.20 -2.19
N LEU A 67 2.23 -0.55 -3.08
CA LEU A 67 2.00 -1.68 -3.97
C LEU A 67 1.95 -2.99 -3.21
N VAL A 68 2.82 -3.15 -2.21
CA VAL A 68 2.78 -4.32 -1.35
C VAL A 68 1.42 -4.41 -0.65
N ARG A 69 0.94 -3.31 -0.08
CA ARG A 69 -0.36 -3.30 0.56
C ARG A 69 -1.46 -3.67 -0.40
N TYR A 70 -1.40 -3.11 -1.60
CA TYR A 70 -2.40 -3.39 -2.61
C TYR A 70 -2.48 -4.87 -2.92
N TYR A 71 -1.33 -5.49 -3.13
CA TYR A 71 -1.32 -6.91 -3.46
C TYR A 71 -1.76 -7.78 -2.28
N LEU A 72 -1.42 -7.39 -1.05
CA LEU A 72 -1.78 -8.19 0.10
C LEU A 72 -3.23 -8.00 0.51
N GLU A 73 -3.69 -6.76 0.51
CA GLU A 73 -5.02 -6.47 1.05
C GLU A 73 -6.13 -6.62 0.04
N ARG A 74 -5.85 -6.31 -1.21
CA ARG A 74 -6.93 -6.24 -2.19
C ARG A 74 -6.87 -7.30 -3.26
N LYS A 75 -5.70 -7.85 -3.51
CA LYS A 75 -5.55 -8.84 -4.57
C LYS A 75 -5.22 -10.22 -4.06
N SER A 76 -4.87 -10.34 -2.80
CA SER A 76 -4.48 -11.62 -2.21
C SER A 76 -3.39 -12.29 -3.03
N LYS A 77 -2.37 -11.51 -3.38
CA LYS A 77 -1.25 -12.02 -4.17
C LYS A 77 0.04 -11.87 -3.38
N PRO A 78 0.24 -12.72 -2.37
CA PRO A 78 1.43 -12.56 -1.53
C PRO A 78 2.75 -12.77 -2.25
N ALA A 79 2.77 -13.59 -3.30
CA ALA A 79 4.03 -13.80 -4.03
C ALA A 79 4.47 -12.51 -4.72
N GLU A 80 3.54 -11.82 -5.37
CA GLU A 80 3.86 -10.56 -6.00
C GLU A 80 4.24 -9.50 -4.98
N ALA A 81 3.52 -9.47 -3.88
CA ALA A 81 3.83 -8.53 -2.82
C ALA A 81 5.22 -8.76 -2.27
N LEU A 82 5.58 -10.03 -2.08
CA LEU A 82 6.88 -10.35 -1.55
C LEU A 82 7.99 -9.93 -2.49
N ALA A 83 7.80 -10.13 -3.78
CA ALA A 83 8.82 -9.73 -4.75
C ALA A 83 9.05 -8.22 -4.69
N ILE A 84 7.98 -7.45 -4.59
CA ILE A 84 8.10 -6.00 -4.51
C ILE A 84 8.75 -5.58 -3.19
N ALA A 85 8.35 -6.22 -2.10
CA ALA A 85 8.92 -5.88 -0.79
C ALA A 85 10.40 -6.16 -0.74
N ARG A 86 10.83 -7.27 -1.32
CA ARG A 86 12.25 -7.59 -1.36
C ARG A 86 13.02 -6.60 -2.20
N ARG A 87 12.45 -6.16 -3.30
CA ARG A 87 13.08 -5.15 -4.14
C ARG A 87 13.27 -3.85 -3.38
N GLU A 88 12.23 -3.45 -2.64
CA GLU A 88 12.31 -2.21 -1.89
C GLU A 88 13.33 -2.32 -0.76
N SER A 89 13.42 -3.47 -0.11
CA SER A 89 14.36 -3.63 0.99
C SER A 89 15.80 -3.58 0.51
N ALA A 90 16.04 -3.82 -0.77
CA ALA A 90 17.37 -3.67 -1.33
C ALA A 90 17.72 -2.22 -1.55
N ILE A 91 16.72 -1.35 -1.67
CA ILE A 91 16.93 0.07 -1.86
C ILE A 91 17.06 0.80 -0.54
N ARG A 92 16.22 0.46 0.43
CA ARG A 92 16.21 1.14 1.72
C ARG A 92 15.78 0.15 2.80
N GLN A 93 16.14 0.48 4.04
CA GLN A 93 15.86 -0.43 5.14
C GLN A 93 15.24 0.29 6.34
N ASP A 94 14.35 1.23 6.05
CA ASP A 94 13.64 1.91 7.13
C ASP A 94 12.55 1.01 7.70
N SER A 95 11.91 1.49 8.76
CA SER A 95 10.92 0.69 9.49
C SER A 95 9.76 0.25 8.62
N ARG A 96 9.27 1.17 7.80
CA ARG A 96 8.12 0.83 6.96
C ARG A 96 8.46 -0.25 5.95
N THR A 97 9.63 -0.14 5.36
CA THR A 97 10.05 -1.11 4.37
C THR A 97 10.20 -2.48 5.01
N MET A 98 10.85 -2.54 6.15
CA MET A 98 11.06 -3.82 6.80
C MET A 98 9.76 -4.41 7.32
N ALA A 99 8.84 -3.57 7.78
CA ALA A 99 7.54 -4.05 8.22
C ALA A 99 6.75 -4.63 7.05
N SER A 100 6.81 -3.98 5.90
CA SER A 100 6.08 -4.48 4.74
C SER A 100 6.67 -5.80 4.26
N LEU A 101 7.97 -5.94 4.32
CA LEU A 101 8.62 -7.20 3.95
C LEU A 101 8.22 -8.33 4.89
N ALA A 102 8.22 -8.06 6.18
CA ALA A 102 7.84 -9.07 7.15
C ALA A 102 6.39 -9.50 6.95
N TRP A 103 5.53 -8.55 6.68
CA TRP A 103 4.12 -8.84 6.46
C TRP A 103 3.93 -9.72 5.22
N ALA A 104 4.62 -9.36 4.14
CA ALA A 104 4.52 -10.13 2.90
C ALA A 104 5.07 -11.54 3.08
N GLU A 105 6.18 -11.66 3.80
CA GLU A 105 6.75 -12.98 4.06
C GLU A 105 5.80 -13.84 4.87
N CYS A 106 5.18 -13.24 5.87
CA CYS A 106 4.25 -13.96 6.71
C CYS A 106 3.08 -14.51 5.90
N LEU A 107 2.48 -13.65 5.10
CA LEU A 107 1.34 -14.07 4.30
C LEU A 107 1.72 -15.03 3.18
N PHE A 108 2.90 -14.85 2.62
CA PHE A 108 3.35 -15.76 1.58
C PHE A 108 3.53 -17.17 2.10
N LYS A 109 4.04 -17.28 3.32
CA LYS A 109 4.24 -18.58 3.93
C LYS A 109 2.97 -19.15 4.51
N GLN A 110 1.95 -18.31 4.67
CA GLN A 110 0.70 -18.75 5.24
C GLN A 110 0.87 -19.35 6.61
N THR A 111 1.82 -18.83 7.35
CA THR A 111 2.15 -19.42 8.62
C THR A 111 1.15 -19.03 9.69
N ASP A 112 0.44 -17.92 9.52
CA ASP A 112 -0.33 -17.46 10.62
C ASP A 112 -1.36 -16.44 10.19
N LYS A 113 -2.46 -16.46 10.89
CA LYS A 113 -3.48 -15.46 10.69
C LYS A 113 -3.13 -14.17 11.37
N ALA A 114 -2.12 -14.17 12.20
CA ALA A 114 -1.72 -12.97 12.91
C ALA A 114 -0.85 -12.06 12.10
N CYS A 115 -0.67 -12.35 10.81
CA CYS A 115 0.11 -11.48 9.96
C CYS A 115 -0.52 -10.10 9.89
N LYS A 116 0.25 -9.08 10.21
CA LYS A 116 -0.23 -7.73 10.19
C LYS A 116 0.83 -6.80 9.70
N PHE A 117 0.39 -5.72 9.09
CA PHE A 117 1.29 -4.65 8.71
C PHE A 117 1.38 -3.69 9.88
N GLU A 118 2.56 -3.59 10.46
CA GLU A 118 2.77 -2.74 11.62
C GLU A 118 3.89 -1.76 11.35
N LEU A 119 3.58 -0.51 11.52
CA LEU A 119 4.57 0.53 11.33
C LEU A 119 5.32 0.87 12.59
N SER A 120 4.68 0.68 13.72
CA SER A 120 5.31 1.04 14.96
C SER A 120 6.16 -0.13 15.42
N ALA A 121 7.05 0.15 16.29
CA ALA A 121 8.11 -0.73 16.70
C ALA A 121 7.63 -2.06 17.20
N PRO A 122 7.31 -2.89 16.36
CA PRO A 122 6.81 -4.20 16.75
C PRO A 122 7.93 -5.09 17.20
N SER A 123 9.10 -4.79 16.73
CA SER A 123 10.20 -5.65 17.04
C SER A 123 10.44 -5.79 18.52
N ILE A 124 10.09 -4.77 19.26
CA ILE A 124 10.29 -4.83 20.70
C ILE A 124 9.46 -5.93 21.31
N ASP A 125 8.22 -6.01 20.91
CA ASP A 125 7.34 -7.01 21.44
C ASP A 125 7.78 -8.38 21.02
N GLU A 126 8.19 -8.48 19.79
CA GLU A 126 8.62 -9.76 19.29
C GLU A 126 9.85 -10.24 19.98
N ALA A 127 10.72 -9.32 20.26
CA ALA A 127 11.95 -9.70 20.93
C ALA A 127 11.67 -10.29 22.29
N LYS A 128 10.58 -9.93 22.87
CA LYS A 128 10.24 -10.45 24.18
C LYS A 128 9.68 -11.82 24.17
N LYS A 129 9.25 -12.29 23.06
CA LYS A 129 8.62 -13.60 23.01
C LYS A 129 9.61 -14.69 23.18
#